data_18e9f3c5bedf0e134ebefdf1e0a361db
#
_entry.id   18e9f3c5bedf0e134ebefdf1e0a361db
#
_cell.length_a   1.000
_cell.length_b   1.000
_cell.length_c   1.000
_cell.angle_alpha   90.00
_cell.angle_beta   90.00
_cell.angle_gamma   90.00
#
_symmetry.space_group_name_H-M   'P 1'
#
loop_
_entity.id
_entity.type
_entity.pdbx_description
1 polymer ?
#
loop_
_entity_poly.entity_id
_entity_poly.type
_entity_poly.pdbx_seq_one_letter_code
_entity_poly.pdbx_strand_id
1 'polypeptide(L)'
;MAAQGFLLIASFLLVLLVLARPLGSLLARMINDVPLPGLAGVERGIWRLAGIRRQEMDWRQYLIAIVLFNAIGLAALMALLMCQGWLPFNPQHFPSLSWDLALNTAVSFVSNTNWQAYAGETTMSYLSQMVGLVVQNFLSAATGIAVIFVLTRAWARQKVSTLGNAWVDLTRITLWLLLPLSLLIALFFVQQGVPQNLQAYQPFTSLEGVRQWLPMGPVASQEAIKMLGTNGGGFFNANSSHPFENPTALTNLVQMLAIFLIPAALCFAFGEAVGDRRQGRAILWAMALIFVVCVAVVMWAETRGNPHLLSLGADSSLNMEGKESRFGILASSLFAVVTTAASCGAVNAMHDSFTALGGMVPMWLMQIGEVVFGGVGSGLYGMLLFVMLAVFIAGLMIGRTPEYLGKKIDVREMKMIALAILVTPTLVLLGTALAMMTEAGRSAMLNPGPHGFSEVLYAVTSAANNNGSAFGGLSAGTTFWNLLLAFCMLVGRFGVIVPVMAIAGSLVNKKIQPASSGTLATHDALFIGLLIGTVLLVGALTFIPALALGPVAEHFSLL
;
A
#
# COMPACT_ATOMS: atom_id res chain seq x y z
N MET A 1 6.57 8.41 28.27
CA MET A 1 6.50 7.85 26.92
C MET A 1 5.27 6.96 26.66
N ALA A 2 4.92 5.97 27.51
CA ALA A 2 3.74 5.12 27.27
C ALA A 2 2.41 5.89 27.15
N ALA A 3 2.14 6.84 28.07
CA ALA A 3 0.94 7.67 28.01
C ALA A 3 0.89 8.58 26.76
N GLN A 4 2.02 9.11 26.33
CA GLN A 4 2.13 9.94 25.12
C GLN A 4 1.90 9.10 23.85
N GLY A 5 2.46 7.88 23.80
CA GLY A 5 2.23 6.95 22.71
C GLY A 5 0.76 6.55 22.59
N PHE A 6 0.11 6.24 23.71
CA PHE A 6 -1.32 5.94 23.74
C PHE A 6 -2.16 7.13 23.27
N LEU A 7 -1.87 8.34 23.74
CA LEU A 7 -2.58 9.55 23.31
C LEU A 7 -2.40 9.80 21.80
N LEU A 8 -1.19 9.58 21.27
CA LEU A 8 -0.90 9.74 19.85
C LEU A 8 -1.73 8.76 19.01
N ILE A 9 -1.76 7.47 19.38
CA ILE A 9 -2.54 6.45 18.67
C ILE A 9 -4.04 6.77 18.76
N ALA A 10 -4.54 7.10 19.94
CA ALA A 10 -5.96 7.38 20.17
C ALA A 10 -6.42 8.61 19.38
N SER A 11 -5.64 9.71 19.41
CA SER A 11 -5.96 10.92 18.64
C SER A 11 -5.90 10.68 17.14
N PHE A 12 -4.90 9.94 16.65
CA PHE A 12 -4.78 9.55 15.25
C PHE A 12 -6.01 8.76 14.77
N LEU A 13 -6.39 7.70 15.50
CA LEU A 13 -7.57 6.88 15.14
C LEU A 13 -8.87 7.66 15.25
N LEU A 14 -9.03 8.52 16.24
CA LEU A 14 -10.22 9.35 16.38
C LEU A 14 -10.41 10.28 15.18
N VAL A 15 -9.37 11.03 14.79
CA VAL A 15 -9.41 11.93 13.64
C VAL A 15 -9.66 11.13 12.35
N LEU A 16 -8.99 10.01 12.18
CA LEU A 16 -9.19 9.12 11.04
C LEU A 16 -10.66 8.68 10.90
N LEU A 17 -11.28 8.20 11.98
CA LEU A 17 -12.67 7.72 11.97
C LEU A 17 -13.67 8.85 11.68
N VAL A 18 -13.43 10.05 12.21
CA VAL A 18 -14.26 11.24 11.94
C VAL A 18 -14.21 11.59 10.45
N LEU A 19 -13.04 11.56 9.83
CA LEU A 19 -12.87 11.88 8.40
C LEU A 19 -13.34 10.75 7.47
N ALA A 20 -13.07 9.49 7.84
CA ALA A 20 -13.38 8.33 6.99
C ALA A 20 -14.88 8.06 6.86
N ARG A 21 -15.69 8.39 7.87
CA ARG A 21 -17.14 8.10 7.85
C ARG A 21 -17.88 8.87 6.74
N PRO A 22 -17.80 10.20 6.60
CA PRO A 22 -18.45 10.92 5.51
C PRO A 22 -17.88 10.53 4.14
N LEU A 23 -16.57 10.27 4.04
CA LEU A 23 -15.96 9.80 2.81
C LEU A 23 -16.49 8.41 2.41
N GLY A 24 -16.74 7.53 3.38
CA GLY A 24 -17.36 6.22 3.16
C GLY A 24 -18.74 6.32 2.51
N SER A 25 -19.57 7.27 2.94
CA SER A 25 -20.89 7.49 2.32
C SER A 25 -20.77 8.02 0.88
N LEU A 26 -19.78 8.87 0.58
CA LEU A 26 -19.49 9.29 -0.79
C LEU A 26 -19.08 8.10 -1.66
N LEU A 27 -18.19 7.25 -1.17
CA LEU A 27 -17.74 6.04 -1.87
C LEU A 27 -18.89 5.04 -2.09
N ALA A 28 -19.78 4.87 -1.11
CA ALA A 28 -20.96 4.01 -1.26
C ALA A 28 -21.89 4.50 -2.39
N ARG A 29 -22.07 5.82 -2.53
CA ARG A 29 -22.81 6.40 -3.65
C ARG A 29 -22.13 6.12 -5.00
N MET A 30 -20.79 6.21 -5.06
CA MET A 30 -20.04 5.88 -6.28
C MET A 30 -20.14 4.40 -6.63
N ILE A 31 -20.05 3.48 -5.64
CA ILE A 31 -20.25 2.04 -5.83
C ILE A 31 -21.62 1.75 -6.42
N ASN A 32 -22.67 2.43 -5.96
CA ASN A 32 -24.06 2.26 -6.41
C ASN A 32 -24.41 3.05 -7.68
N ASP A 33 -23.42 3.61 -8.36
CA ASP A 33 -23.56 4.42 -9.60
C ASP A 33 -24.51 5.63 -9.46
N VAL A 34 -24.66 6.17 -8.23
CA VAL A 34 -25.48 7.36 -7.97
C VAL A 34 -24.77 8.60 -8.52
N PRO A 35 -25.41 9.39 -9.40
CA PRO A 35 -24.80 10.59 -9.95
C PRO A 35 -24.44 11.60 -8.86
N LEU A 36 -23.26 12.20 -8.98
CA LEU A 36 -22.84 13.28 -8.11
C LEU A 36 -23.32 14.64 -8.67
N PRO A 37 -23.95 15.49 -7.87
CA PRO A 37 -24.48 16.78 -8.34
C PRO A 37 -23.37 17.69 -8.88
N GLY A 38 -23.65 18.38 -9.96
CA GLY A 38 -22.73 19.37 -10.56
C GLY A 38 -21.65 18.83 -11.48
N LEU A 39 -21.35 17.54 -11.44
CA LEU A 39 -20.18 16.95 -12.11
C LEU A 39 -20.51 16.11 -13.35
N ALA A 40 -21.79 15.79 -13.55
CA ALA A 40 -22.25 14.97 -14.66
C ALA A 40 -21.98 15.56 -16.06
N GLY A 41 -21.77 16.87 -16.17
CA GLY A 41 -21.40 17.53 -17.42
C GLY A 41 -19.97 17.24 -17.84
N VAL A 42 -19.04 17.32 -16.90
CA VAL A 42 -17.61 17.07 -17.13
C VAL A 42 -17.37 15.59 -17.43
N GLU A 43 -18.00 14.69 -16.67
CA GLU A 43 -17.95 13.25 -16.96
C GLU A 43 -18.36 12.92 -18.39
N ARG A 44 -19.54 13.43 -18.80
CA ARG A 44 -20.06 13.20 -20.16
C ARG A 44 -19.13 13.75 -21.24
N GLY A 45 -18.49 14.90 -21.00
CA GLY A 45 -17.49 15.47 -21.91
C GLY A 45 -16.31 14.52 -22.10
N ILE A 46 -15.72 14.06 -21.01
CA ILE A 46 -14.57 13.13 -21.01
C ILE A 46 -14.94 11.80 -21.67
N TRP A 47 -16.07 11.19 -21.30
CA TRP A 47 -16.51 9.92 -21.91
C TRP A 47 -16.78 10.05 -23.40
N ARG A 48 -17.31 11.19 -23.85
CA ARG A 48 -17.52 11.45 -25.29
C ARG A 48 -16.21 11.58 -26.04
N LEU A 49 -15.23 12.31 -25.48
CA LEU A 49 -13.90 12.45 -26.06
C LEU A 49 -13.12 11.14 -26.09
N ALA A 50 -13.24 10.34 -25.04
CA ALA A 50 -12.58 9.03 -24.93
C ALA A 50 -13.36 7.90 -25.62
N GLY A 51 -14.52 8.16 -26.21
CA GLY A 51 -15.36 7.12 -26.86
C GLY A 51 -15.94 6.08 -25.89
N ILE A 52 -16.02 6.41 -24.60
CA ILE A 52 -16.49 5.49 -23.56
C ILE A 52 -18.01 5.34 -23.62
N ARG A 53 -18.46 4.10 -23.83
CA ARG A 53 -19.88 3.71 -23.76
C ARG A 53 -20.19 3.22 -22.34
N ARG A 54 -21.30 3.71 -21.76
CA ARG A 54 -21.73 3.35 -20.38
C ARG A 54 -22.44 1.99 -20.30
N GLN A 55 -22.06 1.03 -21.14
CA GLN A 55 -22.59 -0.34 -21.05
C GLN A 55 -21.93 -1.05 -19.88
N GLU A 56 -22.74 -1.72 -19.07
CA GLU A 56 -22.21 -2.56 -17.98
C GLU A 56 -21.43 -3.75 -18.57
N MET A 57 -20.32 -4.07 -17.92
CA MET A 57 -19.39 -5.13 -18.29
C MET A 57 -19.59 -6.35 -17.38
N ASP A 58 -19.39 -7.53 -17.91
CA ASP A 58 -19.16 -8.71 -17.10
C ASP A 58 -17.76 -8.68 -16.45
N TRP A 59 -17.49 -9.62 -15.55
CA TRP A 59 -16.21 -9.63 -14.83
C TRP A 59 -14.99 -9.82 -15.73
N ARG A 60 -15.11 -10.53 -16.87
CA ARG A 60 -14.01 -10.75 -17.81
C ARG A 60 -13.72 -9.50 -18.62
N GLN A 61 -14.76 -8.87 -19.14
CA GLN A 61 -14.65 -7.60 -19.87
C GLN A 61 -14.05 -6.51 -18.97
N TYR A 62 -14.50 -6.45 -17.73
CA TYR A 62 -13.96 -5.51 -16.75
C TYR A 62 -12.48 -5.79 -16.44
N LEU A 63 -12.11 -7.05 -16.22
CA LEU A 63 -10.72 -7.46 -15.97
C LEU A 63 -9.83 -7.13 -17.17
N ILE A 64 -10.27 -7.45 -18.41
CA ILE A 64 -9.51 -7.13 -19.63
C ILE A 64 -9.31 -5.62 -19.75
N ALA A 65 -10.33 -4.81 -19.46
CA ALA A 65 -10.21 -3.35 -19.48
C ALA A 65 -9.18 -2.84 -18.46
N ILE A 66 -9.18 -3.37 -17.24
CA ILE A 66 -8.18 -3.03 -16.20
C ILE A 66 -6.77 -3.46 -16.63
N VAL A 67 -6.58 -4.67 -17.13
CA VAL A 67 -5.27 -5.15 -17.56
C VAL A 67 -4.74 -4.31 -18.72
N LEU A 68 -5.59 -4.04 -19.73
CA LEU A 68 -5.21 -3.20 -20.88
C LEU A 68 -4.84 -1.79 -20.46
N PHE A 69 -5.64 -1.18 -19.57
CA PHE A 69 -5.36 0.15 -19.02
C PHE A 69 -3.98 0.23 -18.36
N ASN A 70 -3.68 -0.73 -17.49
CA ASN A 70 -2.39 -0.79 -16.80
C ASN A 70 -1.23 -1.14 -17.75
N ALA A 71 -1.43 -2.01 -18.74
CA ALA A 71 -0.42 -2.33 -19.75
C ALA A 71 -0.04 -1.12 -20.61
N ILE A 72 -1.03 -0.30 -21.01
CA ILE A 72 -0.79 0.97 -21.71
C ILE A 72 -0.01 1.94 -20.79
N GLY A 73 -0.40 2.06 -19.52
CA GLY A 73 0.31 2.88 -18.54
C GLY A 73 1.76 2.45 -18.36
N LEU A 74 2.02 1.15 -18.28
CA LEU A 74 3.37 0.58 -18.17
C LEU A 74 4.21 0.93 -19.40
N ALA A 75 3.70 0.68 -20.61
CA ALA A 75 4.42 0.97 -21.84
C ALA A 75 4.71 2.47 -22.01
N ALA A 76 3.73 3.32 -21.69
CA ALA A 76 3.87 4.77 -21.77
C ALA A 76 4.90 5.30 -20.78
N LEU A 77 4.86 4.84 -19.51
CA LEU A 77 5.82 5.26 -18.50
C LEU A 77 7.22 4.76 -18.83
N MET A 78 7.39 3.51 -19.23
CA MET A 78 8.69 2.97 -19.63
C MET A 78 9.28 3.78 -20.80
N ALA A 79 8.49 4.07 -21.83
CA ALA A 79 8.93 4.89 -22.97
C ALA A 79 9.34 6.31 -22.53
N LEU A 80 8.56 6.95 -21.66
CA LEU A 80 8.88 8.28 -21.14
C LEU A 80 10.22 8.29 -20.39
N LEU A 81 10.45 7.31 -19.52
CA LEU A 81 11.69 7.21 -18.73
C LEU A 81 12.92 6.93 -19.62
N MET A 82 12.78 6.10 -20.65
CA MET A 82 13.85 5.83 -21.61
C MET A 82 14.12 7.03 -22.54
N CYS A 83 13.21 7.97 -22.65
CA CYS A 83 13.36 9.17 -23.48
C CYS A 83 13.64 10.45 -22.68
N GLN A 84 13.68 10.40 -21.33
CA GLN A 84 13.72 11.62 -20.51
C GLN A 84 14.87 12.59 -20.83
N GLY A 85 16.03 12.10 -21.28
CA GLY A 85 17.17 12.93 -21.62
C GLY A 85 16.91 13.89 -22.78
N TRP A 86 15.90 13.62 -23.62
CA TRP A 86 15.51 14.46 -24.77
C TRP A 86 14.24 15.28 -24.50
N LEU A 87 13.61 15.06 -23.37
CA LEU A 87 12.33 15.69 -23.05
C LEU A 87 12.55 17.03 -22.30
N PRO A 88 11.58 17.97 -22.37
CA PRO A 88 11.64 19.24 -21.65
C PRO A 88 11.51 19.06 -20.13
N PHE A 89 11.65 20.14 -19.37
CA PHE A 89 11.60 20.16 -17.91
C PHE A 89 12.64 19.25 -17.24
N ASN A 90 13.86 19.24 -17.82
CA ASN A 90 15.04 18.56 -17.30
C ASN A 90 16.19 19.55 -17.05
N PRO A 91 16.06 20.49 -16.10
CA PRO A 91 17.04 21.56 -15.90
C PRO A 91 18.39 21.06 -15.37
N GLN A 92 18.45 19.84 -14.82
CA GLN A 92 19.69 19.18 -14.38
C GLN A 92 20.34 18.35 -15.47
N HIS A 93 19.75 18.24 -16.67
CA HIS A 93 20.23 17.42 -17.79
C HIS A 93 20.44 15.95 -17.44
N PHE A 94 19.55 15.36 -16.63
CA PHE A 94 19.62 13.94 -16.32
C PHE A 94 19.49 13.07 -17.58
N PRO A 95 20.31 12.01 -17.71
CA PRO A 95 20.26 11.11 -18.85
C PRO A 95 18.97 10.27 -18.87
N SER A 96 18.72 9.63 -20.00
CA SER A 96 17.70 8.58 -20.12
C SER A 96 18.05 7.38 -19.23
N LEU A 97 17.03 6.71 -18.67
CA LEU A 97 17.23 5.53 -17.84
C LEU A 97 17.63 4.31 -18.69
N SER A 98 18.37 3.38 -18.09
CA SER A 98 18.58 2.06 -18.64
C SER A 98 17.25 1.29 -18.77
N TRP A 99 17.17 0.35 -19.70
CA TRP A 99 15.95 -0.37 -19.98
C TRP A 99 15.42 -1.18 -18.78
N ASP A 100 16.32 -1.77 -18.00
CA ASP A 100 16.00 -2.58 -16.83
C ASP A 100 15.47 -1.73 -15.67
N LEU A 101 16.10 -0.56 -15.41
CA LEU A 101 15.63 0.39 -14.42
C LEU A 101 14.30 1.03 -14.85
N ALA A 102 14.16 1.39 -16.14
CA ALA A 102 12.92 1.92 -16.68
C ALA A 102 11.77 0.91 -16.58
N LEU A 103 12.03 -0.37 -16.87
CA LEU A 103 11.06 -1.45 -16.72
C LEU A 103 10.66 -1.64 -15.25
N ASN A 104 11.64 -1.73 -14.34
CA ASN A 104 11.39 -1.87 -12.91
C ASN A 104 10.52 -0.72 -12.39
N THR A 105 10.88 0.52 -12.72
CA THR A 105 10.15 1.72 -12.31
C THR A 105 8.73 1.74 -12.90
N ALA A 106 8.57 1.41 -14.17
CA ALA A 106 7.25 1.39 -14.82
C ALA A 106 6.33 0.33 -14.20
N VAL A 107 6.83 -0.89 -13.98
CA VAL A 107 6.08 -1.95 -13.28
C VAL A 107 5.73 -1.52 -11.86
N SER A 108 6.69 -0.95 -11.14
CA SER A 108 6.54 -0.51 -9.77
C SER A 108 5.42 0.52 -9.60
N PHE A 109 5.39 1.55 -10.45
CA PHE A 109 4.38 2.60 -10.34
C PHE A 109 3.00 2.17 -10.85
N VAL A 110 2.95 1.32 -11.88
CA VAL A 110 1.67 0.77 -12.39
C VAL A 110 1.06 -0.23 -11.42
N SER A 111 1.87 -1.00 -10.72
CA SER A 111 1.39 -1.96 -9.70
C SER A 111 1.02 -1.32 -8.35
N ASN A 112 1.16 0.00 -8.20
CA ASN A 112 0.98 0.75 -6.96
C ASN A 112 2.02 0.41 -5.88
N THR A 113 3.16 -0.15 -6.26
CA THR A 113 4.24 -0.50 -5.33
C THR A 113 5.11 0.71 -5.02
N ASN A 114 5.48 1.45 -6.05
CA ASN A 114 6.38 2.60 -6.01
C ASN A 114 7.76 2.31 -5.41
N TRP A 115 8.25 1.06 -5.52
CA TRP A 115 9.63 0.73 -5.26
C TRP A 115 10.55 1.54 -6.17
N GLN A 116 11.60 2.14 -5.61
CA GLN A 116 12.56 2.97 -6.33
C GLN A 116 13.99 2.45 -6.13
N ALA A 117 14.59 1.89 -7.18
CA ALA A 117 16.00 1.46 -7.20
C ALA A 117 16.95 2.61 -7.63
N TYR A 118 16.58 3.85 -7.35
CA TYR A 118 17.28 5.09 -7.71
C TYR A 118 16.96 6.19 -6.70
N ALA A 119 17.81 7.21 -6.64
CA ALA A 119 17.53 8.46 -5.94
C ALA A 119 16.83 9.44 -6.89
N GLY A 120 15.61 9.87 -6.56
CA GLY A 120 14.80 10.68 -7.46
C GLY A 120 15.43 12.02 -7.82
N GLU A 121 16.04 12.69 -6.85
CA GLU A 121 16.71 13.99 -6.99
C GLU A 121 18.00 13.95 -7.84
N THR A 122 18.56 12.78 -8.10
CA THR A 122 19.76 12.63 -8.94
C THR A 122 19.51 11.87 -10.24
N THR A 123 18.27 11.41 -10.47
CA THR A 123 17.94 10.52 -11.59
C THR A 123 16.76 10.99 -12.42
N MET A 124 15.73 11.58 -11.81
CA MET A 124 14.44 11.85 -12.46
C MET A 124 14.27 13.32 -12.84
N SER A 125 13.97 13.59 -14.11
CA SER A 125 13.56 14.92 -14.57
C SER A 125 12.20 15.32 -13.99
N TYR A 126 11.90 16.61 -13.95
CA TYR A 126 10.60 17.09 -13.48
C TYR A 126 9.44 16.58 -14.33
N LEU A 127 9.66 16.43 -15.66
CA LEU A 127 8.64 15.84 -16.52
C LEU A 127 8.37 14.39 -16.15
N SER A 128 9.42 13.59 -15.92
CA SER A 128 9.30 12.21 -15.46
C SER A 128 8.56 12.11 -14.15
N GLN A 129 8.86 12.99 -13.19
CA GLN A 129 8.15 13.06 -11.91
C GLN A 129 6.66 13.40 -12.08
N MET A 130 6.32 14.48 -12.84
CA MET A 130 4.95 14.99 -12.97
C MET A 130 4.06 14.15 -13.89
N VAL A 131 4.51 13.93 -15.13
CA VAL A 131 3.70 13.29 -16.18
C VAL A 131 3.85 11.76 -16.13
N GLY A 132 5.01 11.28 -15.68
CA GLY A 132 5.24 9.85 -15.50
C GLY A 132 4.72 9.36 -14.16
N LEU A 133 5.48 9.62 -13.10
CA LEU A 133 5.28 8.98 -11.79
C LEU A 133 3.98 9.43 -11.11
N VAL A 134 3.71 10.74 -11.04
CA VAL A 134 2.49 11.28 -10.40
C VAL A 134 1.23 10.80 -11.11
N VAL A 135 1.21 10.78 -12.45
CA VAL A 135 0.04 10.27 -13.18
C VAL A 135 -0.22 8.81 -12.83
N GLN A 136 0.82 7.99 -12.76
CA GLN A 136 0.65 6.57 -12.37
C GLN A 136 0.20 6.42 -10.91
N ASN A 137 0.58 7.31 -10.01
CA ASN A 137 0.07 7.32 -8.63
C ASN A 137 -1.47 7.47 -8.59
N PHE A 138 -2.04 8.32 -9.44
CA PHE A 138 -3.50 8.41 -9.59
C PHE A 138 -4.09 7.14 -10.20
N LEU A 139 -3.52 6.66 -11.30
CA LEU A 139 -4.09 5.59 -12.10
C LEU A 139 -4.00 4.22 -11.42
N SER A 140 -2.90 3.93 -10.75
CA SER A 140 -2.70 2.68 -9.99
C SER A 140 -3.57 2.61 -8.74
N ALA A 141 -3.76 3.74 -8.04
CA ALA A 141 -4.71 3.84 -6.93
C ALA A 141 -6.16 3.67 -7.41
N ALA A 142 -6.54 4.33 -8.51
CA ALA A 142 -7.87 4.17 -9.11
C ALA A 142 -8.16 2.72 -9.51
N THR A 143 -7.16 1.99 -10.01
CA THR A 143 -7.26 0.56 -10.33
C THR A 143 -7.63 -0.28 -9.09
N GLY A 144 -6.95 -0.08 -7.96
CA GLY A 144 -7.24 -0.80 -6.72
C GLY A 144 -8.65 -0.53 -6.20
N ILE A 145 -9.07 0.74 -6.22
CA ILE A 145 -10.42 1.15 -5.80
C ILE A 145 -11.50 0.59 -6.75
N ALA A 146 -11.24 0.57 -8.06
CA ALA A 146 -12.18 0.00 -9.03
C ALA A 146 -12.40 -1.51 -8.79
N VAL A 147 -11.37 -2.27 -8.44
CA VAL A 147 -11.47 -3.71 -8.13
C VAL A 147 -12.34 -3.94 -6.88
N ILE A 148 -12.15 -3.18 -5.80
CA ILE A 148 -13.01 -3.33 -4.61
C ILE A 148 -14.46 -2.88 -4.89
N PHE A 149 -14.70 -1.91 -5.76
CA PHE A 149 -16.06 -1.55 -6.19
C PHE A 149 -16.75 -2.74 -6.86
N VAL A 150 -16.05 -3.46 -7.74
CA VAL A 150 -16.56 -4.67 -8.40
C VAL A 150 -16.90 -5.76 -7.37
N LEU A 151 -15.99 -6.04 -6.44
CA LEU A 151 -16.22 -7.06 -5.41
C LEU A 151 -17.39 -6.67 -4.49
N THR A 152 -17.51 -5.40 -4.11
CA THR A 152 -18.63 -4.90 -3.28
C THR A 152 -19.96 -5.01 -4.02
N ARG A 153 -20.01 -4.65 -5.31
CA ARG A 153 -21.20 -4.83 -6.14
C ARG A 153 -21.57 -6.31 -6.27
N ALA A 154 -20.57 -7.20 -6.34
CA ALA A 154 -20.80 -8.63 -6.40
C ALA A 154 -21.47 -9.18 -5.13
N TRP A 155 -21.25 -8.56 -3.96
CA TRP A 155 -21.98 -8.89 -2.74
C TRP A 155 -23.37 -8.25 -2.69
N ALA A 156 -23.51 -7.01 -3.14
CA ALA A 156 -24.77 -6.27 -3.06
C ALA A 156 -25.81 -6.72 -4.09
N ARG A 157 -25.38 -7.12 -5.30
CA ARG A 157 -26.27 -7.54 -6.40
C ARG A 157 -26.51 -9.05 -6.39
N GLN A 158 -27.59 -9.51 -6.98
CA GLN A 158 -27.92 -10.93 -7.11
C GLN A 158 -28.55 -11.26 -8.47
N LYS A 159 -28.30 -12.46 -8.98
CA LYS A 159 -28.89 -12.98 -10.23
C LYS A 159 -28.65 -12.06 -11.46
N VAL A 160 -27.51 -11.38 -11.50
CA VAL A 160 -27.07 -10.58 -12.64
C VAL A 160 -25.70 -11.03 -13.07
N SER A 161 -25.29 -10.69 -14.29
CA SER A 161 -23.95 -11.04 -14.82
C SER A 161 -23.00 -9.85 -14.89
N THR A 162 -23.50 -8.64 -14.66
CA THR A 162 -22.76 -7.39 -14.86
C THR A 162 -22.35 -6.74 -13.54
N LEU A 163 -21.20 -6.06 -13.54
CA LEU A 163 -20.54 -5.54 -12.35
C LEU A 163 -20.17 -4.04 -12.45
N GLY A 164 -20.67 -3.35 -13.47
CA GLY A 164 -20.38 -1.95 -13.75
C GLY A 164 -19.50 -1.77 -14.98
N ASN A 165 -18.83 -0.61 -15.10
CA ASN A 165 -17.98 -0.31 -16.24
C ASN A 165 -16.64 0.23 -15.76
N ALA A 166 -15.54 -0.43 -16.14
CA ALA A 166 -14.18 -0.13 -15.69
C ALA A 166 -13.77 1.32 -16.02
N TRP A 167 -14.05 1.78 -17.22
CA TRP A 167 -13.66 3.13 -17.68
C TRP A 167 -14.42 4.22 -16.93
N VAL A 168 -15.70 3.99 -16.64
CA VAL A 168 -16.53 4.90 -15.85
C VAL A 168 -16.02 4.96 -14.42
N ASP A 169 -15.72 3.81 -13.79
CA ASP A 169 -15.23 3.75 -12.42
C ASP A 169 -13.86 4.42 -12.31
N LEU A 170 -12.90 4.10 -13.19
CA LEU A 170 -11.57 4.72 -13.21
C LEU A 170 -11.65 6.25 -13.36
N THR A 171 -12.50 6.74 -14.28
CA THR A 171 -12.69 8.18 -14.48
C THR A 171 -13.24 8.84 -13.23
N ARG A 172 -14.29 8.27 -12.62
CA ARG A 172 -14.93 8.83 -11.43
C ARG A 172 -14.01 8.84 -10.22
N ILE A 173 -13.34 7.73 -9.96
CA ILE A 173 -12.40 7.61 -8.84
C ILE A 173 -11.29 8.66 -8.97
N THR A 174 -10.73 8.80 -10.17
CA THR A 174 -9.66 9.78 -10.39
C THR A 174 -10.15 11.21 -10.22
N LEU A 175 -11.28 11.58 -10.86
CA LEU A 175 -11.73 12.98 -10.91
C LEU A 175 -12.49 13.45 -9.67
N TRP A 176 -13.21 12.55 -8.99
CA TRP A 176 -14.12 12.94 -7.89
C TRP A 176 -13.64 12.55 -6.51
N LEU A 177 -12.70 11.62 -6.43
CA LEU A 177 -12.11 11.20 -5.18
C LEU A 177 -10.65 11.66 -5.07
N LEU A 178 -9.79 11.12 -5.94
CA LEU A 178 -8.35 11.30 -5.80
C LEU A 178 -7.90 12.73 -6.10
N LEU A 179 -8.35 13.32 -7.21
CA LEU A 179 -7.89 14.65 -7.63
C LEU A 179 -8.31 15.75 -6.64
N PRO A 180 -9.57 15.86 -6.19
CA PRO A 180 -9.95 16.93 -5.25
C PRO A 180 -9.25 16.80 -3.90
N LEU A 181 -9.17 15.58 -3.35
CA LEU A 181 -8.52 15.36 -2.06
C LEU A 181 -7.01 15.62 -2.14
N SER A 182 -6.33 15.14 -3.21
CA SER A 182 -4.91 15.39 -3.39
C SER A 182 -4.60 16.89 -3.60
N LEU A 183 -5.48 17.61 -4.29
CA LEU A 183 -5.32 19.07 -4.44
C LEU A 183 -5.39 19.80 -3.09
N LEU A 184 -6.36 19.44 -2.24
CA LEU A 184 -6.47 20.02 -0.89
C LEU A 184 -5.23 19.72 -0.03
N ILE A 185 -4.75 18.47 -0.08
CA ILE A 185 -3.55 18.04 0.65
C ILE A 185 -2.30 18.74 0.09
N ALA A 186 -2.18 18.88 -1.24
CA ALA A 186 -1.05 19.58 -1.86
C ALA A 186 -0.99 21.05 -1.47
N LEU A 187 -2.13 21.75 -1.46
CA LEU A 187 -2.21 23.15 -1.01
C LEU A 187 -1.79 23.28 0.46
N PHE A 188 -2.21 22.36 1.31
CA PHE A 188 -1.77 22.29 2.70
C PHE A 188 -0.24 22.07 2.80
N PHE A 189 0.33 21.14 2.03
CA PHE A 189 1.77 20.90 2.04
C PHE A 189 2.58 22.10 1.56
N VAL A 190 2.12 22.80 0.52
CA VAL A 190 2.73 24.07 0.06
C VAL A 190 2.72 25.11 1.20
N GLN A 191 1.59 25.26 1.90
CA GLN A 191 1.48 26.16 3.04
C GLN A 191 2.46 25.81 4.17
N GLN A 192 2.77 24.53 4.34
CA GLN A 192 3.72 24.03 5.35
C GLN A 192 5.19 24.12 4.88
N GLY A 193 5.47 24.58 3.68
CA GLY A 193 6.82 24.79 3.16
C GLY A 193 7.37 23.68 2.26
N VAL A 194 6.53 22.72 1.86
CA VAL A 194 6.92 21.72 0.84
C VAL A 194 7.06 22.41 -0.51
N PRO A 195 8.19 22.26 -1.23
CA PRO A 195 8.41 22.93 -2.51
C PRO A 195 7.40 22.53 -3.59
N GLN A 196 7.00 23.50 -4.39
CA GLN A 196 6.18 23.30 -5.58
C GLN A 196 6.60 24.31 -6.66
N ASN A 197 7.69 24.00 -7.36
CA ASN A 197 8.26 24.88 -8.39
C ASN A 197 8.92 24.05 -9.51
N LEU A 198 9.40 24.74 -10.54
CA LEU A 198 10.13 24.15 -11.68
C LEU A 198 11.53 24.78 -11.83
N GLN A 199 12.04 25.39 -10.77
CA GLN A 199 13.36 26.00 -10.75
C GLN A 199 14.47 24.94 -10.83
N ALA A 200 15.60 25.30 -11.43
CA ALA A 200 16.81 24.48 -11.33
C ALA A 200 17.29 24.43 -9.88
N TYR A 201 18.05 23.39 -9.55
CA TYR A 201 18.64 23.26 -8.22
C TYR A 201 19.48 24.48 -7.86
N GLN A 202 19.37 24.93 -6.62
CA GLN A 202 20.00 26.15 -6.14
C GLN A 202 21.37 25.81 -5.50
N PRO A 203 22.48 26.43 -5.93
CA PRO A 203 23.75 26.24 -5.28
C PRO A 203 23.78 26.92 -3.92
N PHE A 204 24.31 26.28 -2.92
CA PHE A 204 24.62 26.89 -1.61
C PHE A 204 25.96 26.39 -1.09
N THR A 205 26.55 27.11 -0.14
CA THR A 205 27.81 26.72 0.50
C THR A 205 27.49 26.27 1.92
N SER A 206 27.93 25.05 2.28
CA SER A 206 27.78 24.50 3.61
C SER A 206 28.65 25.26 4.64
N LEU A 207 28.44 25.00 5.91
CA LEU A 207 29.24 25.60 6.99
C LEU A 207 30.73 25.21 6.89
N GLU A 208 31.02 24.03 6.33
CA GLU A 208 32.40 23.58 6.07
C GLU A 208 32.99 24.17 4.78
N GLY A 209 32.30 25.08 4.10
CA GLY A 209 32.75 25.71 2.86
C GLY A 209 32.58 24.87 1.59
N VAL A 210 31.93 23.72 1.67
CA VAL A 210 31.66 22.85 0.51
C VAL A 210 30.45 23.35 -0.27
N ARG A 211 30.60 23.49 -1.60
CA ARG A 211 29.48 23.84 -2.49
C ARG A 211 28.57 22.63 -2.68
N GLN A 212 27.30 22.83 -2.37
CA GLN A 212 26.24 21.82 -2.49
C GLN A 212 25.09 22.36 -3.35
N TRP A 213 24.18 21.47 -3.73
CA TRP A 213 22.98 21.79 -4.51
C TRP A 213 21.73 21.51 -3.70
N LEU A 214 20.89 22.50 -3.52
CA LEU A 214 19.60 22.37 -2.89
C LEU A 214 18.59 21.93 -3.96
N PRO A 215 18.06 20.70 -3.89
CA PRO A 215 17.08 20.23 -4.87
C PRO A 215 15.79 21.04 -4.80
N MET A 216 15.24 21.36 -5.98
CA MET A 216 13.96 22.03 -6.17
C MET A 216 13.02 21.07 -6.91
N GLY A 217 11.75 21.43 -7.08
CA GLY A 217 10.85 20.69 -7.94
C GLY A 217 9.38 20.72 -7.51
N PRO A 218 8.52 20.03 -8.24
CA PRO A 218 7.08 19.91 -7.97
C PRO A 218 6.79 18.83 -6.92
N VAL A 219 7.29 19.01 -5.69
CA VAL A 219 7.28 18.01 -4.61
C VAL A 219 5.89 17.87 -3.99
N ALA A 220 5.23 18.99 -3.62
CA ALA A 220 3.99 18.94 -2.85
C ALA A 220 2.85 18.20 -3.57
N SER A 221 2.73 18.36 -4.89
CA SER A 221 1.70 17.66 -5.67
C SER A 221 1.93 16.15 -5.73
N GLN A 222 3.19 15.71 -5.83
CA GLN A 222 3.54 14.29 -5.79
C GLN A 222 3.29 13.72 -4.39
N GLU A 223 3.73 14.43 -3.36
CA GLU A 223 3.58 14.03 -1.96
C GLU A 223 2.12 13.81 -1.58
N ALA A 224 1.23 14.69 -2.04
CA ALA A 224 -0.19 14.60 -1.73
C ALA A 224 -0.84 13.32 -2.30
N ILE A 225 -0.62 13.00 -3.57
CA ILE A 225 -1.22 11.82 -4.17
C ILE A 225 -0.53 10.53 -3.75
N LYS A 226 0.81 10.54 -3.54
CA LYS A 226 1.52 9.35 -3.11
C LYS A 226 1.04 8.86 -1.74
N MET A 227 0.65 9.77 -0.85
CA MET A 227 0.08 9.41 0.45
C MET A 227 -1.37 8.98 0.33
N LEU A 228 -2.20 9.77 -0.34
CA LEU A 228 -3.63 9.50 -0.51
C LEU A 228 -3.91 8.22 -1.30
N GLY A 229 -3.10 7.93 -2.31
CA GLY A 229 -3.20 6.73 -3.15
C GLY A 229 -2.49 5.51 -2.57
N THR A 230 -1.92 5.61 -1.36
CA THR A 230 -1.07 4.57 -0.75
C THR A 230 0.01 4.08 -1.72
N ASN A 231 0.70 5.01 -2.35
CA ASN A 231 1.73 4.74 -3.36
C ASN A 231 3.13 4.61 -2.75
N GLY A 232 3.59 5.65 -2.04
CA GLY A 232 4.79 5.62 -1.23
C GLY A 232 6.10 6.04 -1.87
N GLY A 233 6.21 6.09 -3.19
CA GLY A 233 7.44 6.56 -3.86
C GLY A 233 7.70 8.05 -3.61
N GLY A 234 8.92 8.42 -3.23
CA GLY A 234 9.31 9.78 -2.92
C GLY A 234 9.87 10.57 -4.10
N PHE A 235 9.80 11.88 -4.02
CA PHE A 235 10.56 12.78 -4.89
C PHE A 235 12.06 12.67 -4.59
N PHE A 236 12.39 12.55 -3.31
CA PHE A 236 13.73 12.38 -2.76
C PHE A 236 13.99 10.92 -2.35
N ASN A 237 15.24 10.49 -2.37
CA ASN A 237 15.64 9.15 -1.92
C ASN A 237 15.26 8.90 -0.44
N ALA A 238 15.47 9.91 0.41
CA ALA A 238 15.12 9.83 1.82
C ALA A 238 13.60 9.84 2.08
N ASN A 239 12.77 10.00 1.03
CA ASN A 239 11.31 9.97 1.12
C ASN A 239 10.78 10.94 2.19
N SER A 240 9.78 10.58 2.97
CA SER A 240 9.19 11.43 4.03
C SER A 240 10.10 11.68 5.24
N SER A 241 11.34 11.19 5.25
CA SER A 241 12.37 11.68 6.18
C SER A 241 13.05 12.94 5.65
N HIS A 242 12.96 13.24 4.35
CA HIS A 242 13.50 14.48 3.79
C HIS A 242 12.69 15.69 4.24
N PRO A 243 13.35 16.79 4.71
CA PRO A 243 12.63 17.99 5.19
C PRO A 243 11.72 18.63 4.15
N PHE A 244 12.04 18.50 2.86
CA PHE A 244 11.20 19.05 1.78
C PHE A 244 9.99 18.18 1.40
N GLU A 245 9.91 16.95 1.85
CA GLU A 245 8.67 16.16 1.73
C GLU A 245 7.82 16.25 3.00
N ASN A 246 8.44 16.33 4.17
CA ASN A 246 7.76 16.24 5.46
C ASN A 246 8.40 17.19 6.48
N PRO A 247 8.20 18.51 6.34
CA PRO A 247 8.92 19.51 7.14
C PRO A 247 8.51 19.56 8.62
N THR A 248 7.24 19.28 8.95
CA THR A 248 6.68 19.54 10.30
C THR A 248 5.99 18.31 10.89
N ALA A 249 5.79 18.31 12.21
CA ALA A 249 4.98 17.29 12.87
C ALA A 249 3.53 17.25 12.35
N LEU A 250 3.00 18.39 11.89
CA LEU A 250 1.66 18.47 11.32
C LEU A 250 1.60 17.85 9.92
N THR A 251 2.62 18.06 9.07
CA THR A 251 2.71 17.35 7.78
C THR A 251 2.82 15.85 7.99
N ASN A 252 3.61 15.40 8.96
CA ASN A 252 3.74 13.99 9.31
C ASN A 252 2.39 13.36 9.72
N LEU A 253 1.60 14.06 10.52
CA LEU A 253 0.25 13.61 10.90
C LEU A 253 -0.69 13.54 9.69
N VAL A 254 -0.69 14.56 8.83
CA VAL A 254 -1.54 14.61 7.64
C VAL A 254 -1.15 13.52 6.63
N GLN A 255 0.14 13.22 6.47
CA GLN A 255 0.61 12.10 5.65
C GLN A 255 0.04 10.77 6.14
N MET A 256 0.19 10.47 7.43
CA MET A 256 -0.35 9.24 8.03
C MET A 256 -1.88 9.14 7.88
N LEU A 257 -2.60 10.25 8.10
CA LEU A 257 -4.05 10.31 7.91
C LEU A 257 -4.43 10.07 6.44
N ALA A 258 -3.72 10.67 5.49
CA ALA A 258 -3.97 10.49 4.06
C ALA A 258 -3.79 9.03 3.63
N ILE A 259 -2.77 8.33 4.16
CA ILE A 259 -2.52 6.91 3.90
C ILE A 259 -3.72 6.06 4.33
N PHE A 260 -4.28 6.27 5.52
CA PHE A 260 -5.38 5.43 6.04
C PHE A 260 -6.78 5.89 5.65
N LEU A 261 -6.94 7.11 5.14
CA LEU A 261 -8.23 7.75 4.94
C LEU A 261 -9.15 6.95 4.00
N ILE A 262 -8.68 6.64 2.79
CA ILE A 262 -9.49 5.89 1.81
C ILE A 262 -9.68 4.43 2.25
N PRO A 263 -8.64 3.68 2.71
CA PRO A 263 -8.82 2.34 3.25
C PRO A 263 -9.87 2.23 4.36
N ALA A 264 -9.82 3.12 5.34
CA ALA A 264 -10.83 3.16 6.41
C ALA A 264 -12.24 3.53 5.88
N ALA A 265 -12.33 4.50 4.96
CA ALA A 265 -13.58 4.91 4.34
C ALA A 265 -14.23 3.78 3.51
N LEU A 266 -13.43 2.95 2.85
CA LEU A 266 -13.91 1.79 2.10
C LEU A 266 -14.59 0.75 2.99
N CYS A 267 -14.16 0.57 4.25
CA CYS A 267 -14.86 -0.30 5.21
C CYS A 267 -16.29 0.23 5.49
N PHE A 268 -16.45 1.54 5.69
CA PHE A 268 -17.78 2.14 5.85
C PHE A 268 -18.60 2.04 4.57
N ALA A 269 -17.98 2.30 3.41
CA ALA A 269 -18.62 2.20 2.10
C ALA A 269 -19.13 0.78 1.81
N PHE A 270 -18.33 -0.23 2.12
CA PHE A 270 -18.71 -1.64 1.98
C PHE A 270 -19.97 -1.95 2.78
N GLY A 271 -19.96 -1.63 4.08
CA GLY A 271 -21.13 -1.88 4.96
C GLY A 271 -22.39 -1.17 4.50
N GLU A 272 -22.27 0.05 3.96
CA GLU A 272 -23.41 0.80 3.41
C GLU A 272 -23.91 0.22 2.09
N ALA A 273 -23.00 -0.15 1.18
CA ALA A 273 -23.33 -0.68 -0.14
C ALA A 273 -23.98 -2.08 -0.07
N VAL A 274 -23.57 -2.93 0.88
CA VAL A 274 -24.20 -4.25 1.09
C VAL A 274 -25.46 -4.21 1.95
N GLY A 275 -25.85 -3.04 2.47
CA GLY A 275 -27.07 -2.86 3.28
C GLY A 275 -26.93 -3.27 4.75
N ASP A 276 -25.75 -3.63 5.24
CA ASP A 276 -25.47 -3.93 6.65
C ASP A 276 -24.18 -3.26 7.14
N ARG A 277 -24.34 -2.09 7.73
CA ARG A 277 -23.23 -1.28 8.27
C ARG A 277 -22.42 -2.00 9.36
N ARG A 278 -22.97 -3.05 9.99
CA ARG A 278 -22.26 -3.82 11.02
C ARG A 278 -21.09 -4.61 10.42
N GLN A 279 -21.22 -5.08 9.19
CA GLN A 279 -20.19 -5.85 8.49
C GLN A 279 -18.92 -5.00 8.27
N GLY A 280 -19.09 -3.79 7.72
CA GLY A 280 -17.94 -2.88 7.51
C GLY A 280 -17.27 -2.48 8.84
N ARG A 281 -18.07 -2.28 9.91
CA ARG A 281 -17.52 -1.97 11.24
C ARG A 281 -16.78 -3.15 11.86
N ALA A 282 -17.25 -4.38 11.69
CA ALA A 282 -16.56 -5.58 12.20
C ALA A 282 -15.18 -5.76 11.54
N ILE A 283 -15.11 -5.58 10.22
CA ILE A 283 -13.84 -5.59 9.48
C ILE A 283 -12.91 -4.48 9.99
N LEU A 284 -13.41 -3.26 10.12
CA LEU A 284 -12.62 -2.12 10.61
C LEU A 284 -12.09 -2.34 12.04
N TRP A 285 -12.89 -2.96 12.93
CA TRP A 285 -12.44 -3.31 14.27
C TRP A 285 -11.34 -4.39 14.26
N ALA A 286 -11.46 -5.41 13.42
CA ALA A 286 -10.40 -6.41 13.28
C ALA A 286 -9.07 -5.77 12.83
N MET A 287 -9.12 -4.90 11.82
CA MET A 287 -7.96 -4.15 11.35
C MET A 287 -7.37 -3.25 12.44
N ALA A 288 -8.21 -2.47 13.14
CA ALA A 288 -7.78 -1.53 14.17
C ALA A 288 -7.11 -2.23 15.37
N LEU A 289 -7.63 -3.39 15.78
CA LEU A 289 -7.05 -4.16 16.89
C LEU A 289 -5.64 -4.69 16.54
N ILE A 290 -5.47 -5.26 15.35
CA ILE A 290 -4.14 -5.71 14.89
C ILE A 290 -3.18 -4.52 14.81
N PHE A 291 -3.63 -3.40 14.23
CA PHE A 291 -2.84 -2.18 14.09
C PHE A 291 -2.34 -1.65 15.43
N VAL A 292 -3.23 -1.49 16.42
CA VAL A 292 -2.87 -0.96 17.75
C VAL A 292 -1.83 -1.84 18.44
N VAL A 293 -1.98 -3.18 18.36
CA VAL A 293 -0.99 -4.12 18.92
C VAL A 293 0.36 -3.96 18.22
N CYS A 294 0.38 -3.88 16.88
CA CYS A 294 1.63 -3.70 16.13
C CYS A 294 2.33 -2.38 16.47
N VAL A 295 1.60 -1.26 16.56
CA VAL A 295 2.18 0.03 16.98
C VAL A 295 2.75 -0.05 18.39
N ALA A 296 2.03 -0.68 19.33
CA ALA A 296 2.51 -0.83 20.70
C ALA A 296 3.81 -1.64 20.78
N VAL A 297 3.93 -2.72 19.97
CA VAL A 297 5.15 -3.54 19.92
C VAL A 297 6.33 -2.75 19.36
N VAL A 298 6.17 -2.01 18.26
CA VAL A 298 7.26 -1.21 17.69
C VAL A 298 7.67 -0.10 18.67
N MET A 299 6.73 0.65 19.22
CA MET A 299 7.03 1.69 20.21
C MET A 299 7.77 1.12 21.44
N TRP A 300 7.36 -0.07 21.89
CA TRP A 300 8.02 -0.76 23.00
C TRP A 300 9.46 -1.16 22.65
N ALA A 301 9.67 -1.74 21.45
CA ALA A 301 10.99 -2.18 21.02
C ALA A 301 11.96 -0.99 20.86
N GLU A 302 11.53 0.07 20.17
CA GLU A 302 12.38 1.22 19.85
C GLU A 302 12.68 2.11 21.08
N THR A 303 11.81 2.11 22.09
CA THR A 303 12.05 2.86 23.34
C THR A 303 12.98 2.16 24.33
N ARG A 304 13.40 0.93 24.08
CA ARG A 304 14.37 0.19 24.91
C ARG A 304 15.82 0.38 24.49
N GLY A 305 16.05 1.09 23.39
CA GLY A 305 17.37 1.27 22.80
C GLY A 305 17.86 0.05 22.01
N ASN A 306 19.03 0.20 21.40
CA ASN A 306 19.68 -0.86 20.63
C ASN A 306 20.88 -1.42 21.43
N PRO A 307 20.85 -2.70 21.87
CA PRO A 307 21.94 -3.29 22.65
C PRO A 307 23.29 -3.26 21.92
N HIS A 308 23.30 -3.35 20.60
CA HIS A 308 24.51 -3.29 19.80
C HIS A 308 25.19 -1.92 19.91
N LEU A 309 24.44 -0.83 19.79
CA LEU A 309 24.98 0.53 19.97
C LEU A 309 25.51 0.76 21.39
N LEU A 310 24.82 0.19 22.39
CA LEU A 310 25.27 0.26 23.77
C LEU A 310 26.63 -0.45 23.96
N SER A 311 26.84 -1.61 23.33
CA SER A 311 28.10 -2.33 23.39
C SER A 311 29.28 -1.58 22.76
N LEU A 312 28.98 -0.69 21.81
CA LEU A 312 29.98 0.20 21.17
C LEU A 312 30.24 1.48 21.95
N GLY A 313 29.60 1.66 23.12
CA GLY A 313 29.78 2.84 23.97
C GLY A 313 28.95 4.06 23.56
N ALA A 314 28.00 3.91 22.64
CA ALA A 314 27.06 4.97 22.29
C ALA A 314 25.95 5.08 23.35
N ASP A 315 25.41 6.30 23.57
CA ASP A 315 24.19 6.46 24.36
C ASP A 315 23.00 5.90 23.58
N SER A 316 22.57 4.72 23.97
CA SER A 316 21.48 3.97 23.34
C SER A 316 20.30 3.74 24.26
N SER A 317 20.09 4.63 25.23
CA SER A 317 18.90 4.60 26.11
C SER A 317 17.60 4.60 25.30
N LEU A 318 17.65 5.14 24.07
CA LEU A 318 16.56 5.21 23.10
C LEU A 318 17.14 4.94 21.70
N ASN A 319 16.44 4.16 20.85
CA ASN A 319 16.90 3.93 19.50
C ASN A 319 16.51 5.08 18.54
N MET A 320 17.35 6.10 18.47
CA MET A 320 17.20 7.23 17.54
C MET A 320 17.90 7.05 16.20
N GLU A 321 18.66 5.96 16.02
CA GLU A 321 19.32 5.67 14.75
C GLU A 321 18.30 5.63 13.60
N GLY A 322 18.65 6.25 12.47
CA GLY A 322 17.80 6.31 11.28
C GLY A 322 16.47 7.04 11.47
N LYS A 323 16.25 7.74 12.59
CA LYS A 323 15.03 8.50 12.89
C LYS A 323 15.30 9.99 12.95
N GLU A 324 14.37 10.76 12.41
CA GLU A 324 14.46 12.21 12.42
C GLU A 324 14.13 12.80 13.79
N SER A 325 14.99 13.69 14.31
CA SER A 325 14.82 14.33 15.62
C SER A 325 13.52 15.14 15.71
N ARG A 326 13.04 15.72 14.58
CA ARG A 326 11.79 16.49 14.53
C ARG A 326 10.53 15.64 14.74
N PHE A 327 10.61 14.32 14.58
CA PHE A 327 9.49 13.39 14.80
C PHE A 327 9.68 12.55 16.06
N GLY A 328 10.90 12.17 16.36
CA GLY A 328 11.22 11.30 17.49
C GLY A 328 10.73 9.86 17.30
N ILE A 329 10.94 9.02 18.30
CA ILE A 329 10.69 7.59 18.25
C ILE A 329 9.20 7.25 18.05
N LEU A 330 8.32 7.90 18.83
CA LEU A 330 6.90 7.54 18.84
C LEU A 330 6.23 7.80 17.49
N ALA A 331 6.48 8.96 16.88
CA ALA A 331 5.88 9.29 15.59
C ALA A 331 6.53 8.50 14.44
N SER A 332 7.84 8.19 14.50
CA SER A 332 8.50 7.34 13.52
C SER A 332 8.00 5.89 13.60
N SER A 333 7.81 5.35 14.82
CA SER A 333 7.23 4.02 15.03
C SER A 333 5.79 3.94 14.50
N LEU A 334 4.96 4.96 14.77
CA LEU A 334 3.60 5.02 14.25
C LEU A 334 3.60 5.08 12.70
N PHE A 335 4.46 5.91 12.11
CA PHE A 335 4.57 6.04 10.65
C PHE A 335 4.99 4.71 9.99
N ALA A 336 5.99 4.02 10.55
CA ALA A 336 6.45 2.73 10.05
C ALA A 336 5.34 1.68 10.03
N VAL A 337 4.51 1.63 11.08
CA VAL A 337 3.35 0.71 11.13
C VAL A 337 2.24 1.15 10.18
N VAL A 338 1.95 2.44 10.06
CA VAL A 338 0.94 2.97 9.13
C VAL A 338 1.32 2.62 7.70
N THR A 339 2.53 2.88 7.27
CA THR A 339 2.95 2.67 5.89
C THR A 339 2.98 1.19 5.49
N THR A 340 3.40 0.30 6.39
CA THR A 340 3.51 -1.15 6.11
C THR A 340 2.20 -1.90 6.35
N ALA A 341 1.29 -1.36 7.13
CA ALA A 341 -0.09 -1.85 7.21
C ALA A 341 -0.89 -1.52 5.94
N ALA A 342 -0.62 -0.35 5.32
CA ALA A 342 -1.43 0.23 4.25
C ALA A 342 -0.92 -0.02 2.83
N SER A 343 0.10 -0.84 2.62
CA SER A 343 0.71 -0.99 1.27
C SER A 343 1.11 0.36 0.65
N CYS A 344 1.71 1.26 1.47
CA CYS A 344 2.03 2.61 1.03
C CYS A 344 3.48 2.76 0.57
N GLY A 345 4.44 2.25 1.33
CA GLY A 345 5.85 2.34 1.02
C GLY A 345 6.55 3.64 1.42
N ALA A 346 5.83 4.69 1.80
CA ALA A 346 6.45 5.91 2.32
C ALA A 346 7.15 5.65 3.65
N VAL A 347 8.31 6.29 3.87
CA VAL A 347 9.09 6.13 5.10
C VAL A 347 9.53 7.49 5.63
N ASN A 348 9.41 7.72 6.95
CA ASN A 348 9.97 8.88 7.62
C ASN A 348 11.15 8.54 8.54
N ALA A 349 11.58 7.28 8.50
CA ALA A 349 12.71 6.73 9.22
C ALA A 349 13.30 5.56 8.42
N MET A 350 14.57 5.26 8.60
CA MET A 350 15.23 4.11 7.99
C MET A 350 14.83 2.85 8.76
N HIS A 351 14.06 1.95 8.14
CA HIS A 351 13.58 0.74 8.81
C HIS A 351 14.70 -0.26 9.14
N ASP A 352 15.81 -0.22 8.37
CA ASP A 352 17.02 -1.00 8.59
C ASP A 352 17.66 -0.71 9.97
N SER A 353 17.56 0.54 10.42
CA SER A 353 18.08 1.01 11.71
C SER A 353 17.13 0.76 12.89
N PHE A 354 15.99 0.12 12.66
CA PHE A 354 15.13 -0.30 13.76
C PHE A 354 15.76 -1.48 14.49
N THR A 355 15.41 -1.67 15.77
CA THR A 355 15.79 -2.89 16.48
C THR A 355 15.26 -4.12 15.75
N ALA A 356 15.91 -5.26 15.92
CA ALA A 356 15.50 -6.48 15.21
C ALA A 356 13.99 -6.80 15.37
N LEU A 357 13.46 -6.64 16.59
CA LEU A 357 12.01 -6.82 16.85
C LEU A 357 11.17 -5.66 16.31
N GLY A 358 11.67 -4.42 16.37
CA GLY A 358 11.00 -3.24 15.82
C GLY A 358 10.86 -3.33 14.30
N GLY A 359 11.92 -3.71 13.59
CA GLY A 359 11.93 -3.92 12.13
C GLY A 359 11.17 -5.15 11.67
N MET A 360 11.01 -6.17 12.53
CA MET A 360 10.20 -7.35 12.25
C MET A 360 8.72 -7.02 12.05
N VAL A 361 8.16 -6.04 12.79
CA VAL A 361 6.72 -5.72 12.71
C VAL A 361 6.32 -5.14 11.36
N PRO A 362 7.01 -4.14 10.76
CA PRO A 362 6.79 -3.73 9.38
C PRO A 362 6.81 -4.90 8.38
N MET A 363 7.80 -5.78 8.49
CA MET A 363 7.94 -6.98 7.65
C MET A 363 6.73 -7.91 7.84
N TRP A 364 6.34 -8.18 9.09
CA TRP A 364 5.18 -9.00 9.42
C TRP A 364 3.87 -8.45 8.85
N LEU A 365 3.62 -7.13 8.96
CA LEU A 365 2.42 -6.50 8.43
C LEU A 365 2.29 -6.68 6.91
N MET A 366 3.39 -6.57 6.17
CA MET A 366 3.41 -6.87 4.75
C MET A 366 3.16 -8.36 4.48
N GLN A 367 3.77 -9.26 5.26
CA GLN A 367 3.69 -10.72 5.10
C GLN A 367 2.29 -11.29 5.37
N ILE A 368 1.50 -10.68 6.25
CA ILE A 368 0.08 -11.06 6.41
C ILE A 368 -0.80 -10.56 5.26
N GLY A 369 -0.22 -10.03 4.18
CA GLY A 369 -0.89 -9.62 2.96
C GLY A 369 -1.42 -8.19 2.98
N GLU A 370 -0.89 -7.33 3.88
CA GLU A 370 -1.27 -5.91 4.01
C GLU A 370 -2.80 -5.71 4.09
N VAL A 371 -3.43 -6.54 4.89
CA VAL A 371 -4.90 -6.51 5.07
C VAL A 371 -5.34 -5.65 6.25
N VAL A 372 -4.41 -5.05 6.98
CA VAL A 372 -4.67 -4.16 8.12
C VAL A 372 -4.79 -2.73 7.61
N PHE A 373 -5.99 -2.25 7.37
CA PHE A 373 -6.35 -1.11 6.52
C PHE A 373 -5.98 -1.38 5.06
N GLY A 374 -4.71 -1.64 4.81
CA GLY A 374 -4.15 -2.03 3.52
C GLY A 374 -4.11 -0.89 2.51
N GLY A 375 -3.69 -1.20 1.29
CA GLY A 375 -3.70 -0.25 0.19
C GLY A 375 -5.11 0.14 -0.25
N VAL A 376 -5.22 1.24 -0.97
CA VAL A 376 -6.51 1.74 -1.48
C VAL A 376 -7.21 0.67 -2.35
N GLY A 377 -8.23 0.07 -1.79
CA GLY A 377 -8.94 -1.07 -2.38
C GLY A 377 -8.32 -2.42 -2.05
N SER A 378 -7.00 -2.59 -2.22
CA SER A 378 -6.32 -3.88 -2.02
C SER A 378 -6.44 -4.41 -0.59
N GLY A 379 -6.33 -3.56 0.41
CA GLY A 379 -6.52 -3.96 1.80
C GLY A 379 -7.88 -4.56 2.08
N LEU A 380 -8.94 -3.91 1.62
CA LEU A 380 -10.29 -4.39 1.87
C LEU A 380 -10.62 -5.66 1.06
N TYR A 381 -10.24 -5.75 -0.24
CA TYR A 381 -10.50 -7.01 -0.94
C TYR A 381 -9.64 -8.16 -0.39
N GLY A 382 -8.39 -7.89 0.04
CA GLY A 382 -7.56 -8.87 0.74
C GLY A 382 -8.19 -9.33 2.05
N MET A 383 -8.65 -8.41 2.90
CA MET A 383 -9.35 -8.76 4.14
C MET A 383 -10.64 -9.54 3.87
N LEU A 384 -11.38 -9.23 2.81
CA LEU A 384 -12.58 -9.99 2.43
C LEU A 384 -12.27 -11.43 1.99
N LEU A 385 -11.08 -11.69 1.42
CA LEU A 385 -10.61 -13.08 1.18
C LEU A 385 -10.45 -13.84 2.51
N PHE A 386 -9.87 -13.20 3.53
CA PHE A 386 -9.75 -13.79 4.86
C PHE A 386 -11.11 -13.92 5.56
N VAL A 387 -12.04 -12.98 5.38
CA VAL A 387 -13.43 -13.12 5.85
C VAL A 387 -14.08 -14.37 5.26
N MET A 388 -13.96 -14.58 3.95
CA MET A 388 -14.49 -15.76 3.27
C MET A 388 -13.81 -17.04 3.75
N LEU A 389 -12.51 -17.02 3.96
CA LEU A 389 -11.74 -18.15 4.49
C LEU A 389 -12.18 -18.49 5.93
N ALA A 390 -12.30 -17.48 6.80
CA ALA A 390 -12.73 -17.66 8.18
C ALA A 390 -14.14 -18.26 8.27
N VAL A 391 -15.07 -17.72 7.48
CA VAL A 391 -16.45 -18.25 7.40
C VAL A 391 -16.46 -19.68 6.85
N PHE A 392 -15.62 -19.99 5.87
CA PHE A 392 -15.53 -21.34 5.30
C PHE A 392 -15.00 -22.35 6.32
N ILE A 393 -13.92 -22.03 7.03
CA ILE A 393 -13.34 -22.89 8.08
C ILE A 393 -14.36 -23.09 9.19
N ALA A 394 -14.96 -22.03 9.71
CA ALA A 394 -15.95 -22.10 10.79
C ALA A 394 -17.20 -22.91 10.36
N GLY A 395 -17.67 -22.70 9.14
CA GLY A 395 -18.81 -23.45 8.60
C GLY A 395 -18.53 -24.95 8.53
N LEU A 396 -17.38 -25.35 8.02
CA LEU A 396 -16.99 -26.76 7.94
C LEU A 396 -16.82 -27.41 9.32
N MET A 397 -16.22 -26.70 10.28
CA MET A 397 -16.02 -27.21 11.63
C MET A 397 -17.32 -27.48 12.38
N ILE A 398 -18.37 -26.66 12.09
CA ILE A 398 -19.68 -26.78 12.75
C ILE A 398 -20.63 -27.68 11.93
N GLY A 399 -20.21 -28.16 10.75
CA GLY A 399 -21.05 -28.97 9.85
C GLY A 399 -22.16 -28.16 9.15
N ARG A 400 -21.93 -26.86 8.91
CA ARG A 400 -22.87 -25.94 8.26
C ARG A 400 -22.37 -25.50 6.91
N THR A 401 -23.27 -25.10 6.01
CA THR A 401 -22.92 -24.51 4.72
C THR A 401 -22.23 -23.16 4.94
N PRO A 402 -21.02 -22.97 4.46
CA PRO A 402 -20.33 -21.68 4.56
C PRO A 402 -21.07 -20.62 3.72
N GLU A 403 -21.51 -19.56 4.36
CA GLU A 403 -22.17 -18.43 3.68
C GLU A 403 -21.76 -17.08 4.30
N TYR A 404 -21.57 -16.08 3.46
CA TYR A 404 -21.32 -14.71 3.88
C TYR A 404 -22.29 -13.78 3.19
N LEU A 405 -22.92 -12.87 3.94
CA LEU A 405 -23.97 -11.96 3.44
C LEU A 405 -25.07 -12.69 2.63
N GLY A 406 -25.47 -13.89 3.09
CA GLY A 406 -26.48 -14.72 2.44
C GLY A 406 -26.03 -15.37 1.12
N LYS A 407 -24.76 -15.26 0.73
CA LYS A 407 -24.23 -15.95 -0.43
C LYS A 407 -23.34 -17.12 -0.02
N LYS A 408 -23.62 -18.28 -0.60
CA LYS A 408 -22.88 -19.51 -0.35
C LYS A 408 -21.46 -19.41 -0.94
N ILE A 409 -20.46 -19.84 -0.16
CA ILE A 409 -19.08 -19.94 -0.59
C ILE A 409 -18.83 -21.38 -1.02
N ASP A 410 -18.68 -21.60 -2.33
CA ASP A 410 -18.49 -22.93 -2.92
C ASP A 410 -17.00 -23.21 -3.19
N VAL A 411 -16.71 -24.43 -3.64
CA VAL A 411 -15.35 -24.90 -3.95
C VAL A 411 -14.65 -23.99 -4.98
N ARG A 412 -15.40 -23.40 -5.90
CA ARG A 412 -14.85 -22.49 -6.91
C ARG A 412 -14.26 -21.22 -6.28
N GLU A 413 -15.03 -20.57 -5.40
CA GLU A 413 -14.53 -19.40 -4.67
C GLU A 413 -13.34 -19.76 -3.81
N MET A 414 -13.40 -20.90 -3.10
CA MET A 414 -12.30 -21.34 -2.25
C MET A 414 -11.00 -21.62 -3.01
N LYS A 415 -11.07 -22.17 -4.23
CA LYS A 415 -9.89 -22.32 -5.09
C LYS A 415 -9.27 -20.97 -5.45
N MET A 416 -10.11 -19.98 -5.77
CA MET A 416 -9.64 -18.62 -6.10
C MET A 416 -9.09 -17.89 -4.86
N ILE A 417 -9.73 -18.06 -3.70
CA ILE A 417 -9.24 -17.52 -2.43
C ILE A 417 -7.87 -18.11 -2.09
N ALA A 418 -7.71 -19.42 -2.15
CA ALA A 418 -6.44 -20.09 -1.89
C ALA A 418 -5.34 -19.59 -2.86
N LEU A 419 -5.66 -19.47 -4.15
CA LEU A 419 -4.72 -18.95 -5.13
C LEU A 419 -4.30 -17.51 -4.78
N ALA A 420 -5.26 -16.62 -4.49
CA ALA A 420 -4.97 -15.23 -4.17
C ALA A 420 -4.12 -15.08 -2.91
N ILE A 421 -4.38 -15.88 -1.85
CA ILE A 421 -3.62 -15.83 -0.60
C ILE A 421 -2.20 -16.42 -0.78
N LEU A 422 -2.01 -17.42 -1.64
CA LEU A 422 -0.72 -18.11 -1.79
C LEU A 422 0.23 -17.44 -2.79
N VAL A 423 -0.25 -16.55 -3.67
CA VAL A 423 0.60 -15.87 -4.67
C VAL A 423 1.75 -15.12 -3.99
N THR A 424 1.44 -14.22 -3.07
CA THR A 424 2.46 -13.34 -2.45
C THR A 424 3.45 -14.13 -1.59
N PRO A 425 3.06 -15.07 -0.71
CA PRO A 425 4.01 -15.92 0.00
C PRO A 425 4.94 -16.73 -0.90
N THR A 426 4.41 -17.27 -1.99
CA THR A 426 5.22 -18.01 -2.96
C THR A 426 6.30 -17.13 -3.57
N LEU A 427 5.95 -15.92 -3.98
CA LEU A 427 6.91 -14.96 -4.51
C LEU A 427 7.96 -14.55 -3.47
N VAL A 428 7.54 -14.28 -2.24
CA VAL A 428 8.44 -13.89 -1.14
C VAL A 428 9.45 -14.98 -0.86
N LEU A 429 9.00 -16.20 -0.61
CA LEU A 429 9.89 -17.30 -0.20
C LEU A 429 10.81 -17.73 -1.34
N LEU A 430 10.27 -17.91 -2.56
CA LEU A 430 11.09 -18.32 -3.72
C LEU A 430 12.01 -17.18 -4.18
N GLY A 431 11.55 -15.92 -4.19
CA GLY A 431 12.38 -14.78 -4.56
C GLY A 431 13.53 -14.55 -3.58
N THR A 432 13.25 -14.66 -2.27
CA THR A 432 14.30 -14.58 -1.24
C THR A 432 15.30 -15.73 -1.39
N ALA A 433 14.83 -16.96 -1.58
CA ALA A 433 15.71 -18.12 -1.78
C ALA A 433 16.60 -17.92 -3.02
N LEU A 434 16.02 -17.48 -4.15
CA LEU A 434 16.77 -17.21 -5.38
C LEU A 434 17.84 -16.14 -5.17
N ALA A 435 17.52 -15.06 -4.51
CA ALA A 435 18.47 -13.98 -4.21
C ALA A 435 19.62 -14.48 -3.29
N MET A 436 19.28 -15.24 -2.25
CA MET A 436 20.27 -15.78 -1.32
C MET A 436 21.16 -16.89 -1.93
N MET A 437 20.68 -17.61 -2.95
CA MET A 437 21.46 -18.65 -3.62
C MET A 437 22.38 -18.11 -4.73
N THR A 438 22.15 -16.88 -5.20
CA THR A 438 22.93 -16.27 -6.28
C THR A 438 23.94 -15.25 -5.73
N GLU A 439 25.10 -15.15 -6.37
CA GLU A 439 26.09 -14.13 -6.03
C GLU A 439 25.54 -12.72 -6.31
N ALA A 440 24.87 -12.54 -7.45
CA ALA A 440 24.24 -11.26 -7.83
C ALA A 440 23.21 -10.77 -6.80
N GLY A 441 22.53 -11.68 -6.12
CA GLY A 441 21.61 -11.33 -5.03
C GLY A 441 22.35 -10.95 -3.76
N ARG A 442 23.32 -11.76 -3.34
CA ARG A 442 24.08 -11.54 -2.08
C ARG A 442 25.01 -10.33 -2.12
N SER A 443 25.59 -10.02 -3.28
CA SER A 443 26.53 -8.89 -3.41
C SER A 443 25.88 -7.52 -3.17
N ALA A 444 24.56 -7.44 -3.17
CA ALA A 444 23.80 -6.22 -2.90
C ALA A 444 23.55 -5.96 -1.40
N MET A 445 23.72 -6.97 -0.53
CA MET A 445 23.55 -6.83 0.92
C MET A 445 24.68 -5.97 1.50
N LEU A 446 24.36 -5.01 2.35
CA LEU A 446 25.33 -4.17 3.04
C LEU A 446 25.74 -4.75 4.39
N ASN A 447 24.88 -5.52 5.03
CA ASN A 447 25.13 -6.13 6.33
C ASN A 447 25.30 -7.66 6.22
N PRO A 448 26.20 -8.26 7.04
CA PRO A 448 26.38 -9.71 7.07
C PRO A 448 25.33 -10.41 7.96
N GLY A 449 25.24 -11.73 7.80
CA GLY A 449 24.49 -12.60 8.72
C GLY A 449 22.98 -12.44 8.69
N PRO A 450 22.29 -12.59 9.84
CA PRO A 450 20.83 -12.55 9.91
C PRO A 450 20.23 -11.20 9.50
N HIS A 451 20.94 -10.08 9.73
CA HIS A 451 20.49 -8.76 9.31
C HIS A 451 20.46 -8.64 7.79
N GLY A 452 21.53 -9.05 7.08
CA GLY A 452 21.56 -9.06 5.61
C GLY A 452 20.51 -9.99 5.00
N PHE A 453 20.20 -11.11 5.65
CA PHE A 453 19.05 -11.93 5.25
C PHE A 453 17.74 -11.17 5.39
N SER A 454 17.57 -10.38 6.45
CA SER A 454 16.39 -9.53 6.67
C SER A 454 16.27 -8.44 5.59
N GLU A 455 17.38 -7.83 5.12
CA GLU A 455 17.40 -6.88 4.00
C GLU A 455 16.79 -7.49 2.73
N VAL A 456 17.24 -8.71 2.37
CA VAL A 456 16.75 -9.44 1.19
C VAL A 456 15.28 -9.85 1.37
N LEU A 457 14.93 -10.44 2.51
CA LEU A 457 13.57 -10.86 2.82
C LEU A 457 12.61 -9.66 2.79
N TYR A 458 13.01 -8.52 3.35
CA TYR A 458 12.21 -7.30 3.34
C TYR A 458 11.97 -6.79 1.91
N ALA A 459 13.02 -6.70 1.08
CA ALA A 459 12.91 -6.20 -0.29
C ALA A 459 11.94 -7.05 -1.13
N VAL A 460 12.06 -8.38 -1.07
CA VAL A 460 11.17 -9.28 -1.82
C VAL A 460 9.75 -9.27 -1.23
N THR A 461 9.61 -9.17 0.10
CA THR A 461 8.31 -9.02 0.78
C THR A 461 7.61 -7.74 0.34
N SER A 462 8.31 -6.61 0.35
CA SER A 462 7.80 -5.31 -0.08
C SER A 462 7.36 -5.32 -1.54
N ALA A 463 8.17 -5.89 -2.44
CA ALA A 463 7.82 -5.98 -3.86
C ALA A 463 6.62 -6.90 -4.12
N ALA A 464 6.60 -8.10 -3.53
CA ALA A 464 5.54 -9.09 -3.76
C ALA A 464 4.18 -8.67 -3.20
N ASN A 465 4.14 -7.91 -2.10
CA ASN A 465 2.92 -7.35 -1.52
C ASN A 465 2.58 -5.95 -2.06
N ASN A 466 3.39 -5.40 -2.98
CA ASN A 466 3.19 -4.07 -3.57
C ASN A 466 3.24 -2.92 -2.53
N ASN A 467 4.10 -3.03 -1.52
CA ASN A 467 4.31 -1.98 -0.52
C ASN A 467 5.20 -0.85 -1.05
N GLY A 468 6.41 -1.17 -1.48
CA GLY A 468 7.39 -0.23 -2.01
C GLY A 468 8.41 0.29 -1.00
N SER A 469 8.22 0.14 0.31
CA SER A 469 9.24 0.53 1.29
C SER A 469 10.50 -0.32 1.14
N ALA A 470 11.66 0.34 1.19
CA ALA A 470 12.94 -0.32 1.34
C ALA A 470 13.28 -0.46 2.83
N PHE A 471 14.00 -1.53 3.18
CA PHE A 471 14.58 -1.65 4.52
C PHE A 471 15.67 -0.59 4.69
N GLY A 472 16.61 -0.53 3.74
CA GLY A 472 17.63 0.51 3.64
C GLY A 472 19.03 -0.04 3.41
N GLY A 473 19.31 -1.28 3.77
CA GLY A 473 20.62 -1.93 3.68
C GLY A 473 20.87 -2.72 2.39
N LEU A 474 20.06 -2.58 1.34
CA LEU A 474 20.19 -3.33 0.10
C LEU A 474 20.45 -2.42 -1.10
N SER A 475 21.57 -2.64 -1.81
CA SER A 475 21.92 -1.93 -3.06
C SER A 475 21.17 -2.55 -4.25
N ALA A 476 19.87 -2.30 -4.38
CA ALA A 476 18.98 -2.93 -5.35
C ALA A 476 19.08 -2.38 -6.79
N GLY A 477 19.94 -1.40 -7.06
CA GLY A 477 20.09 -0.75 -8.38
C GLY A 477 20.88 -1.60 -9.41
N THR A 478 20.64 -2.91 -9.49
CA THR A 478 21.31 -3.83 -10.42
C THR A 478 20.27 -4.53 -11.31
N THR A 479 20.70 -4.99 -12.49
CA THR A 479 19.81 -5.69 -13.44
C THR A 479 19.14 -6.92 -12.81
N PHE A 480 19.86 -7.68 -11.97
CA PHE A 480 19.29 -8.83 -11.25
C PHE A 480 18.10 -8.41 -10.38
N TRP A 481 18.31 -7.42 -9.51
CA TRP A 481 17.28 -6.94 -8.59
C TRP A 481 16.16 -6.21 -9.32
N ASN A 482 16.48 -5.40 -10.33
CA ASN A 482 15.46 -4.73 -11.14
C ASN A 482 14.48 -5.72 -11.78
N LEU A 483 14.96 -6.84 -12.32
CA LEU A 483 14.12 -7.84 -12.96
C LEU A 483 13.37 -8.71 -11.94
N LEU A 484 14.05 -9.17 -10.88
CA LEU A 484 13.42 -9.98 -9.83
C LEU A 484 12.26 -9.24 -9.16
N LEU A 485 12.51 -7.99 -8.72
CA LEU A 485 11.49 -7.21 -8.03
C LEU A 485 10.37 -6.77 -8.99
N ALA A 486 10.67 -6.44 -10.26
CA ALA A 486 9.65 -6.15 -11.26
C ALA A 486 8.71 -7.36 -11.45
N PHE A 487 9.25 -8.57 -11.55
CA PHE A 487 8.45 -9.78 -11.63
C PHE A 487 7.57 -9.97 -10.38
N CYS A 488 8.15 -9.83 -9.18
CA CYS A 488 7.41 -9.95 -7.92
C CYS A 488 6.28 -8.92 -7.82
N MET A 489 6.54 -7.66 -8.18
CA MET A 489 5.54 -6.58 -8.15
C MET A 489 4.38 -6.83 -9.12
N LEU A 490 4.69 -7.25 -10.35
CA LEU A 490 3.67 -7.49 -11.38
C LEU A 490 2.77 -8.68 -11.02
N VAL A 491 3.39 -9.81 -10.63
CA VAL A 491 2.66 -11.02 -10.27
C VAL A 491 1.94 -10.84 -8.93
N GLY A 492 2.53 -10.16 -7.95
CA GLY A 492 1.89 -9.81 -6.68
C GLY A 492 0.60 -9.03 -6.89
N ARG A 493 0.61 -8.02 -7.78
CA ARG A 493 -0.57 -7.19 -8.06
C ARG A 493 -1.65 -7.96 -8.83
N PHE A 494 -1.33 -8.42 -10.02
CA PHE A 494 -2.33 -9.02 -10.92
C PHE A 494 -2.67 -10.46 -10.57
N GLY A 495 -1.76 -11.21 -9.95
CA GLY A 495 -2.01 -12.55 -9.43
C GLY A 495 -3.05 -12.58 -8.31
N VAL A 496 -3.27 -11.45 -7.61
CA VAL A 496 -4.37 -11.29 -6.63
C VAL A 496 -5.62 -10.69 -7.29
N ILE A 497 -5.49 -9.69 -8.16
CA ILE A 497 -6.64 -9.05 -8.83
C ILE A 497 -7.44 -10.07 -9.67
N VAL A 498 -6.78 -10.95 -10.43
CA VAL A 498 -7.45 -11.92 -11.29
C VAL A 498 -8.37 -12.88 -10.51
N PRO A 499 -7.92 -13.56 -9.45
CA PRO A 499 -8.80 -14.37 -8.61
C PRO A 499 -9.93 -13.56 -7.95
N VAL A 500 -9.66 -12.35 -7.46
CA VAL A 500 -10.68 -11.48 -6.86
C VAL A 500 -11.79 -11.16 -7.87
N MET A 501 -11.44 -10.83 -9.10
CA MET A 501 -12.41 -10.58 -10.18
C MET A 501 -13.20 -11.85 -10.54
N ALA A 502 -12.57 -13.02 -10.54
CA ALA A 502 -13.23 -14.30 -10.78
C ALA A 502 -14.22 -14.64 -9.65
N ILE A 503 -13.87 -14.36 -8.39
CA ILE A 503 -14.77 -14.49 -7.23
C ILE A 503 -15.98 -13.56 -7.40
N ALA A 504 -15.75 -12.28 -7.74
CA ALA A 504 -16.82 -11.33 -7.97
C ALA A 504 -17.78 -11.79 -9.08
N GLY A 505 -17.24 -12.30 -10.20
CA GLY A 505 -18.04 -12.85 -11.28
C GLY A 505 -18.85 -14.09 -10.89
N SER A 506 -18.40 -14.89 -9.95
CA SER A 506 -19.16 -16.01 -9.41
C SER A 506 -20.25 -15.54 -8.44
N LEU A 507 -19.91 -14.66 -7.51
CA LEU A 507 -20.80 -14.18 -6.45
C LEU A 507 -22.01 -13.39 -6.97
N VAL A 508 -21.84 -12.58 -8.03
CA VAL A 508 -22.90 -11.74 -8.57
C VAL A 508 -24.05 -12.56 -9.17
N ASN A 509 -23.78 -13.76 -9.65
CA ASN A 509 -24.78 -14.68 -10.20
C ASN A 509 -25.58 -15.41 -9.10
N LYS A 510 -25.07 -15.44 -7.86
CA LYS A 510 -25.69 -16.17 -6.75
C LYS A 510 -26.92 -15.44 -6.21
N LYS A 511 -27.88 -16.23 -5.70
CA LYS A 511 -29.04 -15.72 -4.97
C LYS A 511 -28.64 -15.43 -3.53
N ILE A 512 -29.13 -14.33 -2.98
CA ILE A 512 -29.05 -14.03 -1.54
C ILE A 512 -30.09 -14.88 -0.82
N GLN A 513 -29.63 -15.68 0.13
CA GLN A 513 -30.49 -16.49 1.00
C GLN A 513 -30.78 -15.73 2.30
N PRO A 514 -31.99 -15.84 2.85
CA PRO A 514 -32.29 -15.25 4.14
C PRO A 514 -31.50 -15.95 5.25
N ALA A 515 -31.09 -15.18 6.26
CA ALA A 515 -30.43 -15.74 7.44
C ALA A 515 -31.33 -16.77 8.15
N SER A 516 -30.76 -17.90 8.52
CA SER A 516 -31.43 -18.96 9.28
C SER A 516 -30.80 -19.09 10.68
N SER A 517 -31.39 -19.89 11.56
CA SER A 517 -30.82 -20.20 12.88
C SER A 517 -29.42 -20.86 12.79
N GLY A 518 -29.08 -21.34 11.61
CA GLY A 518 -27.77 -21.92 11.28
C GLY A 518 -26.74 -20.96 10.74
N THR A 519 -27.11 -19.72 10.41
CA THR A 519 -26.20 -18.74 9.83
C THR A 519 -25.23 -18.20 10.89
N LEU A 520 -23.93 -18.22 10.61
CA LEU A 520 -22.92 -17.62 11.48
C LEU A 520 -23.07 -16.10 11.50
N ALA A 521 -23.14 -15.50 12.69
CA ALA A 521 -23.12 -14.04 12.82
C ALA A 521 -21.70 -13.53 12.45
N THR A 522 -21.62 -12.70 11.40
CA THR A 522 -20.33 -12.22 10.86
C THR A 522 -20.00 -10.77 11.25
N HIS A 523 -20.58 -10.30 12.37
CA HIS A 523 -20.43 -8.92 12.83
C HIS A 523 -20.28 -8.79 14.35
N ASP A 524 -20.22 -9.88 15.09
CA ASP A 524 -20.05 -9.93 16.53
C ASP A 524 -18.57 -10.04 16.96
N ALA A 525 -18.30 -9.95 18.24
CA ALA A 525 -16.95 -10.03 18.81
C ALA A 525 -16.30 -11.39 18.56
N LEU A 526 -17.08 -12.48 18.54
CA LEU A 526 -16.56 -13.81 18.26
C LEU A 526 -16.03 -13.89 16.83
N PHE A 527 -16.79 -13.37 15.87
CA PHE A 527 -16.34 -13.34 14.47
C PHE A 527 -15.11 -12.45 14.27
N ILE A 528 -15.05 -11.28 14.94
CA ILE A 528 -13.87 -10.42 14.91
C ILE A 528 -12.63 -11.18 15.40
N GLY A 529 -12.75 -11.89 16.53
CA GLY A 529 -11.67 -12.73 17.05
C GLY A 529 -11.27 -13.87 16.11
N LEU A 530 -12.24 -14.53 15.49
CA LEU A 530 -12.02 -15.57 14.49
C LEU A 530 -11.30 -15.04 13.25
N LEU A 531 -11.68 -13.87 12.76
CA LEU A 531 -11.05 -13.22 11.62
C LEU A 531 -9.60 -12.85 11.91
N ILE A 532 -9.35 -12.20 13.07
CA ILE A 532 -7.98 -11.89 13.53
C ILE A 532 -7.16 -13.17 13.64
N GLY A 533 -7.70 -14.21 14.30
CA GLY A 533 -7.02 -15.49 14.44
C GLY A 533 -6.70 -16.15 13.09
N THR A 534 -7.59 -16.07 12.12
CA THR A 534 -7.37 -16.61 10.76
C THR A 534 -6.23 -15.88 10.04
N VAL A 535 -6.22 -14.53 10.07
CA VAL A 535 -5.16 -13.72 9.47
C VAL A 535 -3.80 -14.04 10.10
N LEU A 536 -3.72 -14.02 11.42
CA LEU A 536 -2.49 -14.28 12.15
C LEU A 536 -2.00 -15.71 11.96
N LEU A 537 -2.90 -16.71 11.99
CA LEU A 537 -2.54 -18.12 11.82
C LEU A 537 -1.98 -18.39 10.42
N VAL A 538 -2.62 -17.91 9.38
CA VAL A 538 -2.14 -18.07 7.99
C VAL A 538 -0.77 -17.42 7.81
N GLY A 539 -0.61 -16.18 8.29
CA GLY A 539 0.69 -15.49 8.26
C GLY A 539 1.77 -16.25 9.04
N ALA A 540 1.46 -16.69 10.25
CA ALA A 540 2.38 -17.42 11.11
C ALA A 540 2.86 -18.73 10.47
N LEU A 541 1.94 -19.56 10.01
CA LEU A 541 2.27 -20.83 9.35
C LEU A 541 3.15 -20.66 8.11
N THR A 542 3.02 -19.52 7.45
CA THR A 542 3.76 -19.26 6.21
C THR A 542 5.14 -18.65 6.46
N PHE A 543 5.27 -17.69 7.38
CA PHE A 543 6.45 -16.84 7.46
C PHE A 543 7.30 -16.97 8.73
N ILE A 544 6.81 -17.62 9.80
CA ILE A 544 7.62 -17.81 11.02
C ILE A 544 8.99 -18.44 10.71
N PRO A 545 9.14 -19.46 9.84
CA PRO A 545 10.46 -20.00 9.54
C PRO A 545 11.43 -18.97 8.93
N ALA A 546 10.95 -18.13 8.03
CA ALA A 546 11.77 -17.07 7.42
C ALA A 546 12.12 -15.97 8.43
N LEU A 547 11.17 -15.55 9.26
CA LEU A 547 11.40 -14.57 10.32
C LEU A 547 12.37 -15.10 11.40
N ALA A 548 12.37 -16.40 11.66
CA ALA A 548 13.30 -17.03 12.58
C ALA A 548 14.75 -16.97 12.09
N LEU A 549 14.98 -17.01 10.77
CA LEU A 549 16.32 -16.91 10.17
C LEU A 549 16.86 -15.47 10.10
N GLY A 550 16.00 -14.48 10.10
CA GLY A 550 16.35 -13.07 10.04
C GLY A 550 16.20 -12.39 11.40
N PRO A 551 15.12 -11.60 11.61
CA PRO A 551 15.03 -10.71 12.77
C PRO A 551 15.03 -11.42 14.12
N VAL A 552 14.51 -12.67 14.23
CA VAL A 552 14.54 -13.41 15.48
C VAL A 552 15.96 -13.89 15.80
N ALA A 553 16.68 -14.47 14.82
CA ALA A 553 18.07 -14.87 15.00
C ALA A 553 18.96 -13.67 15.33
N GLU A 554 18.76 -12.54 14.67
CA GLU A 554 19.45 -11.28 14.97
C GLU A 554 19.21 -10.85 16.41
N HIS A 555 17.95 -10.81 16.85
CA HIS A 555 17.62 -10.42 18.24
C HIS A 555 18.36 -11.25 19.28
N PHE A 556 18.39 -12.58 19.11
CA PHE A 556 19.11 -13.46 20.04
C PHE A 556 20.63 -13.40 19.92
N SER A 557 21.18 -13.01 18.79
CA SER A 557 22.62 -12.81 18.63
C SER A 557 23.13 -11.52 19.31
N LEU A 558 22.23 -10.60 19.63
CA LEU A 558 22.54 -9.33 20.30
C LEU A 558 22.35 -9.39 21.82
N LEU A 559 21.79 -10.48 22.35
CA LEU A 559 21.64 -10.74 23.79
C LEU A 559 22.84 -11.49 24.36
#